data_1d1f69e7bb5523ea3d091a99502cca9d
#
_entry.id   1d1f69e7bb5523ea3d091a99502cca9d
#
_cell.length_a   1.000
_cell.length_b   1.000
_cell.length_c   1.000
_cell.angle_alpha   90.00
_cell.angle_beta   90.00
_cell.angle_gamma   90.00
#
_symmetry.space_group_name_H-M   'P 1'
#
loop_
_entity.id
_entity.type
_entity.pdbx_description
1 polymer ?
#
loop_
_entity_poly.entity_id
_entity_poly.type
_entity_poly.pdbx_seq_one_letter_code
_entity_poly.pdbx_strand_id
1 'polypeptide(L)'
;VTNGTPLTQERCEKLGKLGLAYIQFSFAGWDKESYESTYVGSKFERTLANLRTMQDTTRGTKTNFMVKAVCTGDNWAEVRDRTRDFLEGHGVEKVFTVIANNFGGNVVHGKFFEDHGVWSLKNIEHQRRMPCRVLLRAVGVFCDGTVTACACYDSNAELKIGNIMDNSLAEIRQGPEFKKIVDAFKCGDVSGIPMCSKCDDPFG
;
A
#
# COMPACT_ATOMS: atom_id res chain seq x y z
N VAL A 1 -3.18 -9.74 3.43
CA VAL A 1 -2.76 -9.28 2.09
C VAL A 1 -1.91 -10.38 1.45
N THR A 2 -2.07 -10.63 0.16
CA THR A 2 -1.30 -11.64 -0.59
C THR A 2 -1.06 -11.18 -2.03
N ASN A 3 0.08 -11.58 -2.61
CA ASN A 3 0.33 -11.46 -4.06
C ASN A 3 -0.14 -12.69 -4.86
N GLY A 4 -0.74 -13.66 -4.20
CA GLY A 4 -1.29 -14.86 -4.81
C GLY A 4 -0.27 -15.94 -5.21
N THR A 5 1.02 -15.63 -5.28
CA THR A 5 2.04 -16.58 -5.74
C THR A 5 2.10 -17.89 -4.94
N PRO A 6 2.01 -17.88 -3.59
CA PRO A 6 2.08 -19.10 -2.78
C PRO A 6 0.73 -19.81 -2.63
N LEU A 7 -0.33 -19.32 -3.23
CA LEU A 7 -1.65 -19.93 -3.10
C LEU A 7 -1.74 -21.25 -3.87
N THR A 8 -2.39 -22.21 -3.25
CA THR A 8 -2.83 -23.48 -3.82
C THR A 8 -4.30 -23.65 -3.55
N GLN A 9 -4.98 -24.56 -4.23
CA GLN A 9 -6.39 -24.90 -4.00
C GLN A 9 -6.64 -25.12 -2.49
N GLU A 10 -5.86 -25.99 -1.86
CA GLU A 10 -6.01 -26.32 -0.44
C GLU A 10 -5.87 -25.08 0.48
N ARG A 11 -4.91 -24.20 0.19
CA ARG A 11 -4.70 -22.97 0.97
C ARG A 11 -5.86 -21.99 0.80
N CYS A 12 -6.38 -21.87 -0.41
CA CYS A 12 -7.54 -21.04 -0.70
C CYS A 12 -8.78 -21.53 0.06
N GLU A 13 -9.04 -22.83 0.05
CA GLU A 13 -10.15 -23.44 0.79
C GLU A 13 -10.04 -23.24 2.31
N LYS A 14 -8.83 -23.40 2.86
CA LYS A 14 -8.58 -23.13 4.29
C LYS A 14 -8.83 -21.66 4.63
N LEU A 15 -8.30 -20.73 3.82
CA LEU A 15 -8.48 -19.28 4.03
C LEU A 15 -9.93 -18.87 3.91
N GLY A 16 -10.68 -19.41 2.94
CA GLY A 16 -12.09 -19.15 2.75
C GLY A 16 -12.93 -19.49 3.99
N LYS A 17 -12.60 -20.60 4.68
CA LYS A 17 -13.32 -21.08 5.86
C LYS A 17 -13.02 -20.31 7.15
N LEU A 18 -11.96 -19.50 7.19
CA LEU A 18 -11.54 -18.81 8.42
C LEU A 18 -12.46 -17.65 8.84
N GLY A 19 -13.37 -17.21 7.99
CA GLY A 19 -14.24 -16.07 8.32
C GLY A 19 -13.48 -14.75 8.49
N LEU A 20 -12.45 -14.55 7.69
CA LEU A 20 -11.62 -13.34 7.74
C LEU A 20 -12.45 -12.10 7.36
N ALA A 21 -12.18 -10.98 8.02
CA ALA A 21 -12.83 -9.72 7.68
C ALA A 21 -12.65 -9.39 6.19
N TYR A 22 -11.44 -9.60 5.66
CA TYR A 22 -11.17 -9.56 4.23
C TYR A 22 -9.83 -10.24 3.88
N ILE A 23 -9.74 -10.70 2.63
CA ILE A 23 -8.48 -11.07 1.97
C ILE A 23 -8.26 -10.05 0.85
N GLN A 24 -7.15 -9.34 0.91
CA GLN A 24 -6.72 -8.42 -0.14
C GLN A 24 -5.69 -9.12 -1.02
N PHE A 25 -6.04 -9.31 -2.29
CA PHE A 25 -5.16 -9.86 -3.31
C PHE A 25 -4.54 -8.72 -4.12
N SER A 26 -3.21 -8.68 -4.19
CA SER A 26 -2.51 -7.66 -4.98
C SER A 26 -2.40 -8.10 -6.43
N PHE A 27 -2.86 -7.26 -7.34
CA PHE A 27 -2.82 -7.50 -8.79
C PHE A 27 -2.60 -6.16 -9.50
N ALA A 28 -2.01 -6.19 -10.69
CA ALA A 28 -1.86 -5.01 -11.55
C ALA A 28 -1.80 -5.44 -13.01
N GLY A 29 -2.29 -4.56 -13.89
CA GLY A 29 -2.33 -4.84 -15.32
C GLY A 29 -3.55 -5.66 -15.76
N TRP A 30 -3.65 -5.89 -17.06
CA TRP A 30 -4.78 -6.52 -17.73
C TRP A 30 -4.39 -7.65 -18.70
N ASP A 31 -3.08 -7.83 -18.91
CA ASP A 31 -2.49 -8.88 -19.73
C ASP A 31 -1.15 -9.34 -19.15
N LYS A 32 -0.54 -10.30 -19.80
CA LYS A 32 0.72 -10.89 -19.36
C LYS A 32 1.85 -9.85 -19.31
N GLU A 33 1.96 -8.99 -20.31
CA GLU A 33 3.04 -8.02 -20.44
C GLU A 33 2.93 -6.97 -19.33
N SER A 34 1.77 -6.35 -19.16
CA SER A 34 1.51 -5.33 -18.13
C SER A 34 1.64 -5.89 -16.71
N TYR A 35 1.23 -7.15 -16.49
CA TYR A 35 1.36 -7.80 -15.19
C TYR A 35 2.81 -8.18 -14.86
N GLU A 36 3.51 -8.90 -15.75
CA GLU A 36 4.85 -9.42 -15.48
C GLU A 36 5.91 -8.32 -15.48
N SER A 37 5.68 -7.17 -16.15
CA SER A 37 6.53 -6.00 -16.03
C SER A 37 6.42 -5.32 -14.65
N THR A 38 5.23 -5.32 -14.05
CA THR A 38 4.99 -4.76 -12.72
C THR A 38 5.44 -5.72 -11.60
N TYR A 39 5.14 -7.00 -11.73
CA TYR A 39 5.49 -8.04 -10.76
C TYR A 39 6.60 -8.96 -11.29
N VAL A 40 7.82 -8.44 -11.29
CA VAL A 40 9.00 -9.15 -11.79
C VAL A 40 9.16 -10.53 -11.11
N GLY A 41 9.30 -11.57 -11.92
CA GLY A 41 9.42 -12.96 -11.45
C GLY A 41 8.08 -13.68 -11.17
N SER A 42 6.96 -12.95 -11.18
CA SER A 42 5.63 -13.56 -11.13
C SER A 42 5.20 -14.11 -12.48
N LYS A 43 4.22 -15.00 -12.48
CA LYS A 43 3.63 -15.59 -13.70
C LYS A 43 2.15 -15.22 -13.77
N PHE A 44 1.79 -14.46 -14.80
CA PHE A 44 0.43 -13.94 -15.01
C PHE A 44 -0.63 -15.02 -14.94
N GLU A 45 -0.50 -16.06 -15.78
CA GLU A 45 -1.49 -17.14 -15.89
C GLU A 45 -1.70 -17.87 -14.55
N ARG A 46 -0.60 -18.16 -13.86
CA ARG A 46 -0.65 -18.81 -12.53
C ARG A 46 -1.33 -17.92 -11.50
N THR A 47 -0.98 -16.64 -11.50
CA THR A 47 -1.55 -15.70 -10.50
C THR A 47 -3.02 -15.45 -10.78
N LEU A 48 -3.42 -15.35 -12.05
CA LEU A 48 -4.82 -15.22 -12.45
C LEU A 48 -5.63 -16.47 -12.08
N ALA A 49 -5.08 -17.68 -12.27
CA ALA A 49 -5.71 -18.91 -11.83
C ALA A 49 -5.90 -18.94 -10.30
N ASN A 50 -4.86 -18.55 -9.53
CA ASN A 50 -4.93 -18.48 -8.08
C ASN A 50 -5.93 -17.41 -7.59
N LEU A 51 -6.05 -16.30 -8.29
CA LEU A 51 -7.04 -15.25 -8.01
C LEU A 51 -8.45 -15.80 -8.14
N ARG A 52 -8.75 -16.48 -9.27
CA ARG A 52 -10.06 -17.12 -9.52
C ARG A 52 -10.37 -18.17 -8.44
N THR A 53 -9.41 -19.05 -8.14
CA THR A 53 -9.55 -20.05 -7.08
C THR A 53 -9.88 -19.40 -5.73
N MET A 54 -9.16 -18.33 -5.35
CA MET A 54 -9.42 -17.63 -4.08
C MET A 54 -10.80 -16.99 -4.05
N GLN A 55 -11.21 -16.37 -5.15
CA GLN A 55 -12.55 -15.79 -5.29
C GLN A 55 -13.66 -16.85 -5.16
N ASP A 56 -13.52 -17.97 -5.86
CA ASP A 56 -14.52 -19.05 -5.83
C ASP A 56 -14.62 -19.70 -4.45
N THR A 57 -13.50 -19.90 -3.77
CA THR A 57 -13.46 -20.49 -2.43
C THR A 57 -13.95 -19.55 -1.33
N THR A 58 -13.98 -18.23 -1.55
CA THR A 58 -14.53 -17.26 -0.60
C THR A 58 -16.01 -16.96 -0.85
N ARG A 59 -16.52 -17.26 -2.05
CA ARG A 59 -17.93 -17.00 -2.39
C ARG A 59 -18.88 -17.76 -1.45
N GLY A 60 -19.83 -17.05 -0.87
CA GLY A 60 -20.79 -17.61 0.09
C GLY A 60 -20.22 -17.90 1.48
N THR A 61 -18.96 -17.57 1.74
CA THR A 61 -18.37 -17.66 3.09
C THR A 61 -18.46 -16.31 3.81
N LYS A 62 -18.02 -16.28 5.09
CA LYS A 62 -17.90 -15.03 5.85
C LYS A 62 -16.64 -14.23 5.50
N THR A 63 -15.72 -14.80 4.73
CA THR A 63 -14.47 -14.15 4.31
C THR A 63 -14.76 -13.23 3.11
N ASN A 64 -14.51 -11.94 3.26
CA ASN A 64 -14.61 -11.00 2.14
C ASN A 64 -13.34 -11.09 1.26
N PHE A 65 -13.53 -11.10 -0.04
CA PHE A 65 -12.45 -11.06 -1.01
C PHE A 65 -12.44 -9.72 -1.76
N MET A 66 -11.25 -9.15 -1.95
CA MET A 66 -11.05 -7.94 -2.74
C MET A 66 -9.71 -7.97 -3.46
N VAL A 67 -9.65 -7.32 -4.61
CA VAL A 67 -8.41 -7.11 -5.35
C VAL A 67 -7.95 -5.67 -5.17
N LYS A 68 -6.68 -5.49 -4.78
CA LYS A 68 -6.01 -4.20 -4.81
C LYS A 68 -5.15 -4.12 -6.07
N ALA A 69 -5.49 -3.21 -6.96
CA ALA A 69 -4.72 -2.93 -8.17
C ALA A 69 -3.87 -1.67 -8.00
N VAL A 70 -2.58 -1.79 -8.32
CA VAL A 70 -1.65 -0.65 -8.32
C VAL A 70 -1.58 -0.12 -9.75
N CYS A 71 -1.86 1.16 -9.93
CA CYS A 71 -1.80 1.86 -11.20
C CYS A 71 -0.53 2.70 -11.27
N THR A 72 0.21 2.61 -12.37
CA THR A 72 1.47 3.31 -12.60
C THR A 72 1.36 4.18 -13.86
N GLY A 73 2.27 5.14 -14.01
CA GLY A 73 2.43 5.93 -15.22
C GLY A 73 1.61 7.22 -15.27
N ASP A 74 1.93 8.06 -16.24
CA ASP A 74 1.23 9.33 -16.47
C ASP A 74 -0.20 9.11 -16.94
N ASN A 75 -0.49 7.95 -17.55
CA ASN A 75 -1.81 7.49 -17.97
C ASN A 75 -2.51 6.61 -16.93
N TRP A 76 -2.21 6.82 -15.64
CA TRP A 76 -2.75 5.99 -14.55
C TRP A 76 -4.28 5.81 -14.60
N ALA A 77 -5.03 6.79 -15.13
CA ALA A 77 -6.48 6.69 -15.24
C ALA A 77 -6.89 5.62 -16.26
N GLU A 78 -6.22 5.55 -17.41
CA GLU A 78 -6.43 4.49 -18.40
C GLU A 78 -5.99 3.13 -17.84
N VAL A 79 -4.84 3.07 -17.18
CA VAL A 79 -4.33 1.86 -16.52
C VAL A 79 -5.34 1.34 -15.48
N ARG A 80 -5.91 2.25 -14.67
CA ARG A 80 -6.97 1.95 -13.71
C ARG A 80 -8.18 1.34 -14.38
N ASP A 81 -8.69 2.00 -15.42
CA ASP A 81 -9.94 1.59 -16.06
C ASP A 81 -9.76 0.24 -16.78
N ARG A 82 -8.69 0.07 -17.55
CA ARG A 82 -8.36 -1.22 -18.20
C ARG A 82 -8.17 -2.36 -17.19
N THR A 83 -7.44 -2.10 -16.09
CA THR A 83 -7.25 -3.12 -15.04
C THR A 83 -8.56 -3.48 -14.37
N ARG A 84 -9.42 -2.50 -14.11
CA ARG A 84 -10.74 -2.74 -13.52
C ARG A 84 -11.61 -3.57 -14.46
N ASP A 85 -11.75 -3.14 -15.71
CA ASP A 85 -12.56 -3.84 -16.73
C ASP A 85 -12.10 -5.30 -16.89
N PHE A 86 -10.78 -5.52 -16.93
CA PHE A 86 -10.20 -6.85 -16.97
C PHE A 86 -10.61 -7.70 -15.77
N LEU A 87 -10.46 -7.17 -14.55
CA LEU A 87 -10.78 -7.90 -13.32
C LEU A 87 -12.29 -8.15 -13.18
N GLU A 88 -13.12 -7.18 -13.51
CA GLU A 88 -14.59 -7.31 -13.52
C GLU A 88 -15.04 -8.32 -14.57
N GLY A 89 -14.43 -8.33 -15.78
CA GLY A 89 -14.63 -9.35 -16.80
C GLY A 89 -14.24 -10.76 -16.35
N HIS A 90 -13.39 -10.88 -15.33
CA HIS A 90 -13.05 -12.15 -14.65
C HIS A 90 -13.90 -12.41 -13.39
N GLY A 91 -14.97 -11.63 -13.20
CA GLY A 91 -15.95 -11.79 -12.14
C GLY A 91 -15.50 -11.25 -10.78
N VAL A 92 -14.45 -10.42 -10.72
CA VAL A 92 -14.03 -9.78 -9.48
C VAL A 92 -14.99 -8.67 -9.11
N GLU A 93 -15.70 -8.83 -7.99
CA GLU A 93 -16.75 -7.89 -7.57
C GLU A 93 -16.20 -6.65 -6.85
N LYS A 94 -15.06 -6.79 -6.17
CA LYS A 94 -14.48 -5.72 -5.35
C LYS A 94 -13.06 -5.42 -5.80
N VAL A 95 -12.92 -4.40 -6.64
CA VAL A 95 -11.63 -3.89 -7.10
C VAL A 95 -11.35 -2.54 -6.44
N PHE A 96 -10.24 -2.46 -5.74
CA PHE A 96 -9.72 -1.23 -5.14
C PHE A 96 -8.44 -0.82 -5.85
N THR A 97 -8.42 0.36 -6.43
CA THR A 97 -7.27 0.87 -7.17
C THR A 97 -6.52 1.91 -6.37
N VAL A 98 -5.19 1.84 -6.42
CA VAL A 98 -4.28 2.83 -5.83
C VAL A 98 -3.26 3.27 -6.86
N ILE A 99 -2.82 4.52 -6.76
CA ILE A 99 -1.72 5.03 -7.57
C ILE A 99 -0.42 4.64 -6.88
N ALA A 100 0.57 4.20 -7.66
CA ALA A 100 1.90 3.93 -7.13
C ALA A 100 2.52 5.21 -6.57
N ASN A 101 3.21 5.08 -5.45
CA ASN A 101 3.89 6.18 -4.79
C ASN A 101 5.38 5.83 -4.56
N ASN A 102 6.17 6.81 -4.12
CA ASN A 102 7.60 6.64 -3.91
C ASN A 102 7.96 6.06 -2.52
N PHE A 103 7.00 5.47 -1.81
CA PHE A 103 7.20 4.88 -0.48
C PHE A 103 7.90 5.82 0.51
N GLY A 104 7.43 7.07 0.60
CA GLY A 104 8.01 8.07 1.50
C GLY A 104 9.41 8.56 1.06
N GLY A 105 9.71 8.49 -0.23
CA GLY A 105 11.01 8.84 -0.79
C GLY A 105 12.05 7.73 -0.71
N ASN A 106 11.70 6.54 -0.21
CA ASN A 106 12.62 5.40 -0.11
C ASN A 106 12.91 4.75 -1.47
N VAL A 107 12.00 4.91 -2.42
CA VAL A 107 12.22 4.47 -3.80
C VAL A 107 12.65 5.69 -4.61
N VAL A 108 13.96 5.90 -4.66
CA VAL A 108 14.57 6.94 -5.49
C VAL A 108 14.69 6.41 -6.90
N HIS A 109 14.01 7.07 -7.85
CA HIS A 109 14.23 7.02 -9.30
C HIS A 109 15.06 5.82 -9.77
N GLY A 110 14.47 4.65 -9.76
CA GLY A 110 15.05 3.47 -10.38
C GLY A 110 14.41 3.25 -11.75
N LYS A 111 15.04 2.46 -12.58
CA LYS A 111 14.54 2.07 -13.91
C LYS A 111 13.06 1.69 -13.93
N PHE A 112 12.53 1.10 -12.87
CA PHE A 112 11.11 0.78 -12.73
C PHE A 112 10.22 2.02 -12.88
N PHE A 113 10.60 3.14 -12.27
CA PHE A 113 9.83 4.38 -12.34
C PHE A 113 10.07 5.15 -13.62
N GLU A 114 11.26 5.04 -14.21
CA GLU A 114 11.56 5.61 -15.52
C GLU A 114 10.79 4.87 -16.63
N ASP A 115 10.73 3.52 -16.53
CA ASP A 115 10.09 2.68 -17.53
C ASP A 115 8.53 2.68 -17.40
N HIS A 116 7.98 2.94 -16.20
CA HIS A 116 6.54 2.81 -15.93
C HIS A 116 5.85 4.15 -15.61
N GLY A 117 6.60 5.24 -15.56
CA GLY A 117 6.11 6.55 -15.12
C GLY A 117 5.60 6.48 -13.67
N VAL A 118 6.19 7.23 -12.77
CA VAL A 118 5.63 7.43 -11.44
C VAL A 118 4.89 8.75 -11.45
N TRP A 119 3.71 8.70 -10.94
CA TRP A 119 3.00 9.91 -10.62
C TRP A 119 3.82 10.68 -9.59
N SER A 120 4.59 11.67 -10.01
CA SER A 120 5.32 12.51 -9.07
C SER A 120 4.43 13.65 -8.62
N LEU A 121 4.59 14.09 -7.38
CA LEU A 121 3.95 15.28 -6.83
C LEU A 121 4.18 16.56 -7.67
N LYS A 122 5.10 16.53 -8.63
CA LYS A 122 5.28 17.63 -9.60
C LYS A 122 4.01 17.93 -10.40
N ASN A 123 3.09 16.97 -10.49
CA ASN A 123 1.83 17.10 -11.24
C ASN A 123 0.61 17.35 -10.35
N ILE A 124 0.78 17.34 -9.02
CA ILE A 124 -0.28 17.72 -8.08
C ILE A 124 0.25 18.90 -7.29
N GLU A 125 -0.37 20.05 -7.47
CA GLU A 125 -0.32 21.15 -6.51
C GLU A 125 -1.07 20.73 -5.23
N HIS A 126 -0.55 19.73 -4.55
CA HIS A 126 -1.03 19.35 -3.23
C HIS A 126 -0.39 20.28 -2.22
N GLN A 127 -1.09 21.36 -1.95
CA GLN A 127 -0.95 22.00 -0.66
C GLN A 127 -1.36 20.93 0.38
N ARG A 128 -0.39 20.36 1.08
CA ARG A 128 -0.63 19.50 2.25
C ARG A 128 -1.27 20.34 3.35
N ARG A 129 -2.61 20.49 3.27
CA ARG A 129 -3.38 21.33 4.21
C ARG A 129 -3.69 20.65 5.54
N MET A 130 -3.41 19.35 5.64
CA MET A 130 -3.80 18.53 6.79
C MET A 130 -2.64 17.62 7.21
N PRO A 131 -2.54 17.28 8.50
CA PRO A 131 -1.64 16.22 8.93
C PRO A 131 -1.88 14.94 8.15
N CYS A 132 -0.79 14.23 7.82
CA CYS A 132 -0.81 12.96 7.14
C CYS A 132 -1.79 11.98 7.82
N ARG A 133 -2.67 11.35 7.04
CA ARG A 133 -3.68 10.40 7.56
C ARG A 133 -3.04 9.17 8.21
N VAL A 134 -1.88 8.74 7.71
CA VAL A 134 -1.11 7.63 8.31
C VAL A 134 -0.64 8.02 9.69
N LEU A 135 -0.04 9.22 9.84
CA LEU A 135 0.41 9.77 11.12
C LEU A 135 -0.70 9.79 12.18
N LEU A 136 -1.93 10.13 11.77
CA LEU A 136 -3.06 10.24 12.71
C LEU A 136 -3.65 8.89 13.11
N ARG A 137 -3.57 7.87 12.23
CA ARG A 137 -4.31 6.61 12.38
C ARG A 137 -3.47 5.43 12.85
N ALA A 138 -2.18 5.43 12.55
CA ALA A 138 -1.34 4.28 12.81
C ALA A 138 0.08 4.69 13.18
N VAL A 139 0.78 3.80 13.84
CA VAL A 139 2.22 3.84 14.07
C VAL A 139 2.81 2.49 13.66
N GLY A 140 4.08 2.47 13.27
CA GLY A 140 4.83 1.24 13.08
C GLY A 140 5.48 0.83 14.39
N VAL A 141 5.51 -0.47 14.67
CA VAL A 141 6.27 -1.03 15.80
C VAL A 141 7.21 -2.09 15.25
N PHE A 142 8.49 -1.92 15.49
CA PHE A 142 9.53 -2.86 15.06
C PHE A 142 9.72 -3.98 16.07
N CYS A 143 10.41 -5.04 15.67
CA CYS A 143 10.62 -6.22 16.52
C CYS A 143 11.45 -5.95 17.79
N ASP A 144 12.22 -4.87 17.82
CA ASP A 144 12.99 -4.38 18.99
C ASP A 144 12.17 -3.43 19.88
N GLY A 145 10.87 -3.25 19.60
CA GLY A 145 10.00 -2.34 20.32
C GLY A 145 10.07 -0.89 19.86
N THR A 146 10.94 -0.53 18.92
CA THR A 146 11.01 0.82 18.37
C THR A 146 9.69 1.20 17.72
N VAL A 147 9.18 2.40 18.03
CA VAL A 147 7.94 2.94 17.49
C VAL A 147 8.27 4.07 16.52
N THR A 148 7.74 3.97 15.29
CA THR A 148 7.83 5.03 14.29
C THR A 148 6.48 5.68 14.00
N ALA A 149 6.51 6.97 13.68
CA ALA A 149 5.33 7.74 13.36
C ALA A 149 4.70 7.36 12.01
N CYS A 150 5.44 6.76 11.07
CA CYS A 150 4.93 6.33 9.77
C CYS A 150 4.83 4.80 9.70
N ALA A 151 3.62 4.26 9.81
CA ALA A 151 3.38 2.81 9.73
C ALA A 151 3.55 2.22 8.32
N CYS A 152 3.57 3.05 7.26
CA CYS A 152 3.49 2.59 5.89
C CYS A 152 4.84 2.53 5.17
N TYR A 153 5.70 3.52 5.38
CA TYR A 153 6.88 3.71 4.53
C TYR A 153 8.20 3.80 5.28
N ASP A 154 8.17 3.93 6.61
CA ASP A 154 9.36 4.06 7.44
C ASP A 154 9.92 2.69 7.83
N SER A 155 10.64 2.05 6.90
CA SER A 155 11.26 0.75 7.12
C SER A 155 12.53 0.80 7.99
N ASN A 156 13.09 1.98 8.20
CA ASN A 156 14.36 2.19 8.89
C ASN A 156 14.22 2.92 10.23
N ALA A 157 12.97 3.18 10.67
CA ALA A 157 12.67 3.96 11.88
C ALA A 157 13.29 5.37 11.87
N GLU A 158 13.30 6.04 10.70
CA GLU A 158 13.79 7.43 10.57
C GLU A 158 12.90 8.41 11.35
N LEU A 159 11.61 8.08 11.50
CA LEU A 159 10.62 8.84 12.26
C LEU A 159 10.37 8.20 13.63
N LYS A 160 11.42 7.75 14.30
CA LYS A 160 11.33 7.16 15.64
C LYS A 160 10.70 8.16 16.63
N ILE A 161 9.68 7.69 17.36
CA ILE A 161 8.93 8.48 18.35
C ILE A 161 9.00 7.89 19.76
N GLY A 162 9.58 6.70 19.93
CA GLY A 162 9.76 6.05 21.24
C GLY A 162 10.02 4.56 21.12
N ASN A 163 9.86 3.86 22.23
CA ASN A 163 9.95 2.41 22.31
C ASN A 163 8.89 1.87 23.28
N ILE A 164 8.16 0.81 22.87
CA ILE A 164 7.10 0.21 23.70
C ILE A 164 7.63 -0.56 24.91
N MET A 165 8.95 -0.82 24.97
CA MET A 165 9.58 -1.41 26.15
C MET A 165 9.78 -0.39 27.28
N ASP A 166 9.81 0.92 26.95
CA ASP A 166 10.05 2.01 27.88
C ASP A 166 8.76 2.72 28.29
N ASN A 167 7.82 2.89 27.36
CA ASN A 167 6.59 3.65 27.56
C ASN A 167 5.41 2.99 26.89
N SER A 168 4.21 3.24 27.39
CA SER A 168 2.98 2.84 26.73
C SER A 168 2.81 3.58 25.39
N LEU A 169 2.10 2.97 24.45
CA LEU A 169 1.82 3.58 23.15
C LEU A 169 1.07 4.93 23.28
N ALA A 170 0.24 5.07 24.30
CA ALA A 170 -0.46 6.31 24.58
C ALA A 170 0.51 7.43 24.99
N GLU A 171 1.46 7.15 25.87
CA GLU A 171 2.52 8.09 26.28
C GLU A 171 3.41 8.48 25.10
N ILE A 172 3.84 7.51 24.29
CA ILE A 172 4.64 7.76 23.09
C ILE A 172 3.92 8.71 22.13
N ARG A 173 2.62 8.51 21.87
CA ARG A 173 1.82 9.39 21.00
C ARG A 173 1.53 10.75 21.58
N GLN A 174 1.69 10.94 22.89
CA GLN A 174 1.60 12.24 23.56
C GLN A 174 2.99 12.86 23.79
N GLY A 175 4.03 12.12 23.50
CA GLY A 175 5.42 12.52 23.71
C GLY A 175 5.90 13.63 22.76
N PRO A 176 7.02 14.28 23.11
CA PRO A 176 7.54 15.44 22.37
C PRO A 176 7.92 15.11 20.93
N GLU A 177 8.47 13.93 20.67
CA GLU A 177 8.90 13.53 19.32
C GLU A 177 7.72 13.41 18.36
N PHE A 178 6.62 12.76 18.78
CA PHE A 178 5.42 12.67 17.97
C PHE A 178 4.78 14.05 17.76
N LYS A 179 4.71 14.84 18.82
CA LYS A 179 4.15 16.19 18.77
C LYS A 179 4.90 17.10 17.82
N LYS A 180 6.24 17.05 17.81
CA LYS A 180 7.08 17.79 16.86
C LYS A 180 6.70 17.51 15.41
N ILE A 181 6.49 16.23 15.05
CA ILE A 181 6.09 15.83 13.70
C ILE A 181 4.69 16.38 13.40
N VAL A 182 3.73 16.21 14.31
CA VAL A 182 2.35 16.71 14.13
C VAL A 182 2.32 18.22 13.94
N ASP A 183 3.10 18.94 14.72
CA ASP A 183 3.14 20.42 14.67
C ASP A 183 3.77 20.92 13.35
N ALA A 184 4.79 20.23 12.80
CA ALA A 184 5.33 20.50 11.49
C ALA A 184 4.25 20.39 10.39
N PHE A 185 3.42 19.34 10.44
CA PHE A 185 2.28 19.20 9.52
C PHE A 185 1.21 20.28 9.69
N LYS A 186 0.93 20.69 10.93
CA LYS A 186 -0.03 21.77 11.21
C LYS A 186 0.45 23.12 10.67
N CYS A 187 1.75 23.37 10.77
CA CYS A 187 2.36 24.59 10.22
C CYS A 187 2.50 24.55 8.69
N GLY A 188 2.25 23.39 8.06
CA GLY A 188 2.42 23.20 6.62
C GLY A 188 3.87 23.12 6.17
N ASP A 189 4.82 23.06 7.09
CA ASP A 189 6.25 22.94 6.80
C ASP A 189 6.81 21.64 7.33
N VAL A 190 7.05 20.70 6.43
CA VAL A 190 7.70 19.41 6.71
C VAL A 190 9.11 19.32 6.12
N SER A 191 9.69 20.43 5.71
CA SER A 191 11.04 20.48 5.12
C SER A 191 12.13 19.94 6.08
N GLY A 192 11.93 20.14 7.37
CA GLY A 192 12.79 19.62 8.44
C GLY A 192 12.62 18.13 8.73
N ILE A 193 11.72 17.41 8.00
CA ILE A 193 11.48 15.98 8.15
C ILE A 193 11.78 15.30 6.80
N PRO A 194 13.01 14.81 6.56
CA PRO A 194 13.50 14.42 5.25
C PRO A 194 12.60 13.40 4.53
N MET A 195 12.09 12.41 5.26
CA MET A 195 11.19 11.41 4.71
C MET A 195 9.84 12.03 4.28
N CYS A 196 9.24 12.85 5.14
CA CYS A 196 7.95 13.47 4.84
C CYS A 196 8.05 14.52 3.72
N SER A 197 9.18 15.25 3.63
CA SER A 197 9.39 16.25 2.58
C SER A 197 9.49 15.64 1.18
N LYS A 198 9.91 14.39 1.08
CA LYS A 198 10.06 13.64 -0.19
C LYS A 198 8.87 12.74 -0.49
N CYS A 199 8.00 12.49 0.48
CA CYS A 199 6.86 11.59 0.35
C CYS A 199 5.84 12.14 -0.65
N ASP A 200 5.45 11.34 -1.63
CA ASP A 200 4.46 11.69 -2.65
C ASP A 200 3.10 11.03 -2.42
N ASP A 201 2.88 10.39 -1.26
CA ASP A 201 1.56 9.87 -0.92
C ASP A 201 0.57 11.04 -0.73
N PRO A 202 -0.44 11.18 -1.60
CA PRO A 202 -1.39 12.30 -1.54
C PRO A 202 -2.32 12.23 -0.32
N PHE A 203 -2.38 11.06 0.31
CA PHE A 203 -3.22 10.79 1.48
C PHE A 203 -2.39 10.55 2.74
N GLY A 204 -1.09 10.55 2.57
CA GLY A 204 -0.13 10.46 3.64
C GLY A 204 -0.01 11.72 4.42
#